data_fdf5f4912f5b64fa08659b5912c6cb39
#
_entry.id   fdf5f4912f5b64fa08659b5912c6cb39
#
_cell.length_a   1.000
_cell.length_b   1.000
_cell.length_c   1.000
_cell.angle_alpha   90.00
_cell.angle_beta   90.00
_cell.angle_gamma   90.00
#
_symmetry.space_group_name_H-M   'P 1'
#
loop_
_entity.id
_entity.type
_entity.pdbx_description
1 polymer ?
#
loop_
_entity_poly.entity_id
_entity_poly.type
_entity_poly.pdbx_seq_one_letter_code
_entity_poly.pdbx_strand_id
1 'polypeptide(L)'
;MSLVKLAISALVVSATSTNFAFARDNVHAAGSSTVLPYATIVAEAFGENFDFPTPLIESGGSGAGRKKLCEGVGANTTDIANSSSRIKQSDIDTCAANGVNEIMEVRFGYDGIVFASRLETTGFENLTPMQIYLATSDKSVAQNWTEIDPSMPDRKIMLFIPGTKHGTREVFEKKVMLAGCKAAGSYETFFAANGNDKKKAEKECFKVRTDGRSVDIDGDYTETLARLSSNPNGIGVFGLSFLMNNTDTIYAATINGVEASTETIATGAYPVSRPLYFYVKTAHLDAIPGLQEFVEFFVSDDIAGPDGPLSEYGLVSDPQLAETQDIVANRIPMGPLE
;
A
#
# COMPACT_ATOMS: atom_id res chain seq x y z
N MET A 1 -87.88 -31.71 7.64
CA MET A 1 -86.68 -31.93 6.76
C MET A 1 -85.83 -30.72 6.99
N SER A 2 -84.75 -30.87 7.79
CA SER A 2 -83.86 -29.76 8.18
C SER A 2 -82.52 -29.99 7.52
N LEU A 3 -82.11 -29.06 6.69
CA LEU A 3 -80.81 -29.06 5.98
C LEU A 3 -79.70 -28.45 6.86
N VAL A 4 -78.78 -29.27 7.36
CA VAL A 4 -77.56 -28.82 8.06
C VAL A 4 -76.58 -28.39 7.01
N LYS A 5 -76.20 -27.09 7.01
CA LYS A 5 -75.05 -26.54 6.19
C LYS A 5 -73.79 -26.74 6.95
N LEU A 6 -72.92 -27.59 6.46
CA LEU A 6 -71.53 -27.73 6.90
C LEU A 6 -70.71 -26.59 6.33
N ALA A 7 -70.14 -25.75 7.17
CA ALA A 7 -69.17 -24.71 6.79
C ALA A 7 -67.74 -25.30 6.94
N ILE A 8 -67.07 -25.50 5.84
CA ILE A 8 -65.63 -25.90 5.81
C ILE A 8 -64.79 -24.62 5.88
N SER A 9 -64.19 -24.39 7.04
CA SER A 9 -63.18 -23.33 7.20
C SER A 9 -61.84 -23.80 6.66
N ALA A 10 -61.38 -23.27 5.53
CA ALA A 10 -60.07 -23.51 4.99
C ALA A 10 -59.04 -22.66 5.79
N LEU A 11 -58.18 -23.34 6.54
CA LEU A 11 -57.03 -22.74 7.23
C LEU A 11 -55.94 -22.47 6.19
N VAL A 12 -55.72 -21.21 5.78
CA VAL A 12 -54.61 -20.83 4.94
C VAL A 12 -53.35 -20.75 5.83
N VAL A 13 -52.51 -21.77 5.79
CA VAL A 13 -51.16 -21.73 6.39
C VAL A 13 -50.26 -20.91 5.47
N SER A 14 -50.06 -19.64 5.83
CA SER A 14 -49.03 -18.80 5.19
C SER A 14 -47.66 -19.34 5.58
N ALA A 15 -47.04 -20.09 4.72
CA ALA A 15 -45.62 -20.44 4.83
C ALA A 15 -44.78 -19.16 4.60
N THR A 16 -44.32 -18.54 5.69
CA THR A 16 -43.25 -17.54 5.61
C THR A 16 -41.96 -18.26 5.26
N SER A 17 -41.62 -18.26 3.99
CA SER A 17 -40.26 -18.64 3.53
C SER A 17 -39.28 -17.61 4.12
N THR A 18 -38.63 -17.96 5.23
CA THR A 18 -37.41 -17.30 5.66
C THR A 18 -36.36 -17.54 4.59
N ASN A 19 -36.12 -16.53 3.74
CA ASN A 19 -34.93 -16.52 2.94
C ASN A 19 -33.73 -16.47 3.90
N PHE A 20 -33.10 -17.60 4.14
CA PHE A 20 -31.75 -17.63 4.66
C PHE A 20 -30.89 -16.99 3.55
N ALA A 21 -30.62 -15.71 3.64
CA ALA A 21 -29.51 -15.13 2.93
C ALA A 21 -28.28 -15.89 3.46
N PHE A 22 -27.66 -16.71 2.61
CA PHE A 22 -26.35 -17.25 2.91
C PHE A 22 -25.44 -16.05 3.08
N ALA A 23 -25.16 -15.67 4.31
CA ALA A 23 -24.11 -14.74 4.63
C ALA A 23 -22.80 -15.39 4.13
N ARG A 24 -22.01 -14.63 3.40
CA ARG A 24 -20.64 -15.06 3.09
C ARG A 24 -19.92 -15.25 4.42
N ASP A 25 -19.17 -16.34 4.57
CA ASP A 25 -18.50 -16.76 5.82
C ASP A 25 -17.04 -16.30 5.88
N ASN A 26 -16.52 -15.63 4.84
CA ASN A 26 -15.17 -15.10 4.82
C ASN A 26 -15.13 -13.59 4.56
N VAL A 27 -14.16 -12.94 5.16
CA VAL A 27 -13.86 -11.52 4.92
C VAL A 27 -13.34 -11.32 3.49
N HIS A 28 -13.80 -10.26 2.82
CA HIS A 28 -13.36 -9.90 1.48
C HIS A 28 -12.74 -8.49 1.47
N ALA A 29 -11.44 -8.42 1.21
CA ALA A 29 -10.68 -7.18 1.06
C ALA A 29 -10.19 -7.02 -0.39
N ALA A 30 -10.28 -5.80 -0.93
CA ALA A 30 -9.80 -5.53 -2.29
C ALA A 30 -9.12 -4.17 -2.36
N GLY A 31 -8.12 -4.00 -3.23
CA GLY A 31 -7.61 -2.66 -3.51
C GLY A 31 -6.13 -2.58 -3.85
N SER A 32 -5.39 -1.82 -3.06
CA SER A 32 -4.00 -1.44 -3.31
C SER A 32 -3.09 -2.64 -3.53
N SER A 33 -2.36 -2.63 -4.63
CA SER A 33 -1.28 -3.62 -4.89
C SER A 33 -0.11 -3.48 -3.91
N THR A 34 0.10 -2.30 -3.32
CA THR A 34 1.10 -2.09 -2.28
C THR A 34 0.69 -2.72 -0.95
N VAL A 35 -0.59 -2.62 -0.60
CA VAL A 35 -1.12 -3.20 0.65
C VAL A 35 -1.34 -4.71 0.51
N LEU A 36 -1.50 -5.22 -0.70
CA LEU A 36 -1.76 -6.64 -0.97
C LEU A 36 -0.84 -7.60 -0.21
N PRO A 37 0.51 -7.48 -0.26
CA PRO A 37 1.38 -8.43 0.43
C PRO A 37 1.21 -8.36 1.96
N TYR A 38 1.05 -7.17 2.53
CA TYR A 38 0.79 -7.03 3.97
C TYR A 38 -0.54 -7.67 4.37
N ALA A 39 -1.61 -7.36 3.63
CA ALA A 39 -2.93 -7.94 3.91
C ALA A 39 -2.95 -9.47 3.70
N THR A 40 -2.15 -10.00 2.78
CA THR A 40 -2.02 -11.46 2.57
C THR A 40 -1.32 -12.13 3.75
N ILE A 41 -0.21 -11.56 4.26
CA ILE A 41 0.48 -12.08 5.45
C ILE A 41 -0.49 -12.14 6.64
N VAL A 42 -1.27 -11.07 6.86
CA VAL A 42 -2.24 -11.04 7.97
C VAL A 42 -3.39 -12.03 7.74
N ALA A 43 -3.89 -12.16 6.51
CA ALA A 43 -4.98 -13.08 6.20
C ALA A 43 -4.58 -14.55 6.40
N GLU A 44 -3.37 -14.93 5.99
CA GLU A 44 -2.83 -16.26 6.21
C GLU A 44 -2.65 -16.54 7.71
N ALA A 45 -2.01 -15.64 8.44
CA ALA A 45 -1.84 -15.74 9.88
C ALA A 45 -3.19 -15.79 10.63
N PHE A 46 -4.18 -15.01 10.18
CA PHE A 46 -5.52 -15.04 10.75
C PHE A 46 -6.20 -16.40 10.58
N GLY A 47 -6.16 -16.97 9.38
CA GLY A 47 -6.73 -18.29 9.10
C GLY A 47 -6.04 -19.45 9.86
N GLU A 48 -4.78 -19.23 10.29
CA GLU A 48 -4.04 -20.21 11.11
C GLU A 48 -4.33 -20.08 12.62
N ASN A 49 -4.65 -18.89 13.10
CA ASN A 49 -4.78 -18.59 14.54
C ASN A 49 -6.24 -18.49 15.03
N PHE A 50 -7.21 -18.36 14.13
CA PHE A 50 -8.62 -18.19 14.48
C PHE A 50 -9.50 -19.24 13.77
N ASP A 51 -10.63 -19.58 14.38
CA ASP A 51 -11.62 -20.50 13.81
C ASP A 51 -12.53 -19.82 12.75
N PHE A 52 -11.95 -18.97 11.90
CA PHE A 52 -12.62 -18.32 10.78
C PHE A 52 -11.95 -18.69 9.46
N PRO A 53 -12.69 -18.69 8.34
CA PRO A 53 -12.08 -18.87 7.02
C PRO A 53 -11.06 -17.79 6.71
N THR A 54 -9.97 -18.18 6.06
CA THR A 54 -8.94 -17.23 5.59
C THR A 54 -9.58 -16.12 4.74
N PRO A 55 -9.34 -14.83 5.08
CA PRO A 55 -9.83 -13.70 4.30
C PRO A 55 -9.41 -13.74 2.84
N LEU A 56 -10.30 -13.38 1.93
CA LEU A 56 -10.00 -13.24 0.51
C LEU A 56 -9.40 -11.86 0.24
N ILE A 57 -8.17 -11.79 -0.25
CA ILE A 57 -7.48 -10.55 -0.57
C ILE A 57 -7.29 -10.40 -2.07
N GLU A 58 -7.88 -9.35 -2.66
CA GLU A 58 -7.79 -9.07 -4.09
C GLU A 58 -6.99 -7.80 -4.38
N SER A 59 -6.17 -7.85 -5.43
CA SER A 59 -5.51 -6.67 -5.99
C SER A 59 -6.37 -5.99 -7.05
N GLY A 60 -6.15 -4.68 -7.26
CA GLY A 60 -6.86 -3.91 -8.28
C GLY A 60 -6.50 -2.42 -8.28
N GLY A 61 -5.66 -2.03 -7.32
CA GLY A 61 -5.29 -0.64 -7.03
C GLY A 61 -6.27 0.06 -6.09
N SER A 62 -5.76 1.05 -5.33
CA SER A 62 -6.50 1.75 -4.27
C SER A 62 -7.85 2.33 -4.73
N GLY A 63 -7.89 2.93 -5.93
CA GLY A 63 -9.13 3.50 -6.48
C GLY A 63 -10.18 2.44 -6.80
N ALA A 64 -9.78 1.27 -7.31
CA ALA A 64 -10.71 0.17 -7.59
C ALA A 64 -11.24 -0.44 -6.28
N GLY A 65 -10.38 -0.61 -5.26
CA GLY A 65 -10.81 -1.07 -3.93
C GLY A 65 -11.85 -0.15 -3.31
N ARG A 66 -11.59 1.16 -3.28
CA ARG A 66 -12.55 2.15 -2.77
C ARG A 66 -13.87 2.15 -3.57
N LYS A 67 -13.80 1.99 -4.89
CA LYS A 67 -15.02 1.85 -5.72
C LYS A 67 -15.81 0.60 -5.33
N LYS A 68 -15.15 -0.57 -5.14
CA LYS A 68 -15.80 -1.81 -4.69
C LYS A 68 -16.42 -1.66 -3.30
N LEU A 69 -15.74 -0.99 -2.36
CA LEU A 69 -16.28 -0.68 -1.03
C LEU A 69 -17.60 0.07 -1.13
N CYS A 70 -17.69 1.02 -2.07
CA CYS A 70 -18.85 1.90 -2.27
C CYS A 70 -19.97 1.28 -3.16
N GLU A 71 -19.93 -0.01 -3.49
CA GLU A 71 -20.96 -0.67 -4.32
C GLU A 71 -22.27 -0.97 -3.56
N GLY A 72 -22.33 -0.70 -2.25
CA GLY A 72 -23.50 -0.90 -1.40
C GLY A 72 -23.21 -1.73 -0.16
N VAL A 73 -24.24 -2.03 0.61
CA VAL A 73 -24.22 -2.86 1.81
C VAL A 73 -24.87 -4.21 1.50
N GLY A 74 -24.22 -5.30 1.84
CA GLY A 74 -24.76 -6.66 1.68
C GLY A 74 -23.69 -7.72 1.51
N ALA A 75 -24.06 -8.98 1.73
CA ALA A 75 -23.16 -10.13 1.80
C ALA A 75 -22.30 -10.36 0.54
N ASN A 76 -22.68 -9.82 -0.61
CA ASN A 76 -21.94 -9.97 -1.87
C ASN A 76 -21.06 -8.75 -2.22
N THR A 77 -20.95 -7.77 -1.32
CA THR A 77 -20.13 -6.59 -1.51
C THR A 77 -18.85 -6.65 -0.67
N THR A 78 -17.80 -5.92 -1.09
CA THR A 78 -16.50 -5.89 -0.43
C THR A 78 -16.61 -5.28 0.97
N ASP A 79 -15.92 -5.86 1.96
CA ASP A 79 -15.92 -5.40 3.36
C ASP A 79 -14.85 -4.37 3.61
N ILE A 80 -13.67 -4.58 3.01
CA ILE A 80 -12.47 -3.79 3.24
C ILE A 80 -11.90 -3.29 1.91
N ALA A 81 -11.59 -1.99 1.85
CA ALA A 81 -10.81 -1.41 0.76
C ALA A 81 -9.37 -1.12 1.20
N ASN A 82 -8.41 -1.86 0.69
CA ASN A 82 -7.00 -1.61 0.87
C ASN A 82 -6.53 -0.39 0.06
N SER A 83 -5.79 0.53 0.67
CA SER A 83 -5.39 1.78 0.02
C SER A 83 -4.02 2.29 0.44
N SER A 84 -3.20 2.67 -0.52
CA SER A 84 -1.91 3.36 -0.33
C SER A 84 -2.03 4.88 -0.49
N SER A 85 -3.23 5.41 -0.31
CA SER A 85 -3.52 6.85 -0.27
C SER A 85 -4.83 7.07 0.46
N ARG A 86 -4.96 8.20 1.15
CA ARG A 86 -6.20 8.51 1.88
C ARG A 86 -7.39 8.54 0.93
N ILE A 87 -8.56 8.10 1.40
CA ILE A 87 -9.83 8.17 0.70
C ILE A 87 -10.15 9.63 0.35
N LYS A 88 -10.86 9.86 -0.75
CA LYS A 88 -11.23 11.21 -1.19
C LYS A 88 -12.68 11.50 -0.87
N GLN A 89 -13.03 12.78 -0.74
CA GLN A 89 -14.42 13.20 -0.55
C GLN A 89 -15.34 12.63 -1.64
N SER A 90 -14.91 12.62 -2.90
CA SER A 90 -15.69 12.03 -4.00
C SER A 90 -15.94 10.53 -3.85
N ASP A 91 -15.05 9.79 -3.19
CA ASP A 91 -15.25 8.37 -2.90
C ASP A 91 -16.31 8.23 -1.78
N ILE A 92 -16.22 9.06 -0.71
CA ILE A 92 -17.19 9.11 0.40
C ILE A 92 -18.58 9.45 -0.11
N ASP A 93 -18.71 10.47 -0.97
CA ASP A 93 -19.98 10.88 -1.58
C ASP A 93 -20.59 9.73 -2.40
N THR A 94 -19.75 8.98 -3.12
CA THR A 94 -20.19 7.79 -3.88
C THR A 94 -20.65 6.68 -2.95
N CYS A 95 -19.93 6.42 -1.85
CA CYS A 95 -20.32 5.45 -0.83
C CYS A 95 -21.69 5.80 -0.24
N ALA A 96 -21.87 7.05 0.19
CA ALA A 96 -23.14 7.53 0.79
C ALA A 96 -24.31 7.41 -0.20
N ALA A 97 -24.11 7.77 -1.47
CA ALA A 97 -25.13 7.63 -2.52
C ALA A 97 -25.57 6.18 -2.73
N ASN A 98 -24.75 5.20 -2.40
CA ASN A 98 -25.03 3.77 -2.49
C ASN A 98 -25.39 3.14 -1.12
N GLY A 99 -25.67 3.95 -0.08
CA GLY A 99 -26.10 3.49 1.24
C GLY A 99 -24.96 3.04 2.17
N VAL A 100 -23.69 3.21 1.78
CA VAL A 100 -22.53 2.99 2.65
C VAL A 100 -22.25 4.30 3.38
N ASN A 101 -22.91 4.51 4.51
CA ASN A 101 -22.91 5.80 5.23
C ASN A 101 -21.78 5.91 6.25
N GLU A 102 -21.31 4.79 6.78
CA GLU A 102 -20.27 4.75 7.80
C GLU A 102 -19.11 3.89 7.34
N ILE A 103 -17.93 4.49 7.33
CA ILE A 103 -16.67 3.86 6.95
C ILE A 103 -15.67 4.10 8.08
N MET A 104 -15.00 3.06 8.54
CA MET A 104 -13.91 3.18 9.48
C MET A 104 -12.59 3.31 8.69
N GLU A 105 -11.84 4.39 8.91
CA GLU A 105 -10.49 4.59 8.36
C GLU A 105 -9.48 3.98 9.31
N VAL A 106 -8.68 3.05 8.84
CA VAL A 106 -7.65 2.37 9.61
C VAL A 106 -6.30 2.63 8.95
N ARG A 107 -5.44 3.43 9.60
CA ARG A 107 -4.05 3.61 9.19
C ARG A 107 -3.20 2.61 9.98
N PHE A 108 -2.61 1.64 9.30
CA PHE A 108 -1.88 0.57 9.97
C PHE A 108 -0.35 0.72 9.92
N GLY A 109 0.16 1.71 9.19
CA GLY A 109 1.59 1.97 9.09
C GLY A 109 1.92 2.79 7.85
N TYR A 110 3.21 2.77 7.50
CA TYR A 110 3.72 3.53 6.36
C TYR A 110 4.60 2.65 5.47
N ASP A 111 4.60 2.96 4.18
CA ASP A 111 5.56 2.47 3.22
C ASP A 111 6.62 3.55 3.02
N GLY A 112 7.85 3.25 3.40
CA GLY A 112 8.99 4.16 3.29
C GLY A 112 10.19 3.43 2.72
N ILE A 113 10.76 3.93 1.61
CA ILE A 113 11.93 3.33 0.98
C ILE A 113 13.16 4.23 1.12
N VAL A 114 14.29 3.60 1.28
CA VAL A 114 15.60 4.23 1.43
C VAL A 114 16.52 3.83 0.28
N PHE A 115 17.47 4.71 -0.02
CA PHE A 115 18.55 4.46 -0.95
C PHE A 115 19.82 4.24 -0.14
N ALA A 116 20.33 3.03 -0.15
CA ALA A 116 21.45 2.66 0.69
C ALA A 116 22.65 2.14 -0.10
N SER A 117 23.83 2.43 0.41
CA SER A 117 25.12 1.93 -0.06
C SER A 117 25.84 1.19 1.05
N ARG A 118 26.89 0.44 0.70
CA ARG A 118 27.74 -0.20 1.69
C ARG A 118 28.46 0.85 2.56
N LEU A 119 28.76 0.52 3.82
CA LEU A 119 29.43 1.44 4.74
C LEU A 119 30.76 1.99 4.20
N GLU A 120 31.49 1.20 3.42
CA GLU A 120 32.77 1.60 2.82
C GLU A 120 32.61 2.52 1.59
N THR A 121 31.38 2.68 1.10
CA THR A 121 31.08 3.48 -0.10
C THR A 121 30.78 4.91 0.32
N THR A 122 31.58 5.87 -0.06
CA THR A 122 31.39 7.30 0.26
C THR A 122 30.86 8.07 -0.94
N GLY A 123 30.25 9.25 -0.69
CA GLY A 123 29.82 10.19 -1.73
C GLY A 123 28.36 10.06 -2.14
N PHE A 124 27.60 9.19 -1.46
CA PHE A 124 26.15 9.05 -1.64
C PHE A 124 25.36 9.36 -0.36
N GLU A 125 25.91 10.25 0.48
CA GLU A 125 25.28 10.63 1.76
C GLU A 125 24.00 11.46 1.57
N ASN A 126 23.85 12.12 0.41
CA ASN A 126 22.64 12.85 0.07
C ASN A 126 22.31 12.69 -1.41
N LEU A 127 21.08 12.32 -1.68
CA LEU A 127 20.53 12.17 -3.03
C LEU A 127 19.27 13.02 -3.21
N THR A 128 18.96 13.34 -4.45
CA THR A 128 17.71 13.98 -4.83
C THR A 128 16.89 13.06 -5.74
N PRO A 129 15.56 13.16 -5.75
CA PRO A 129 14.74 12.44 -6.72
C PRO A 129 15.14 12.72 -8.17
N MET A 130 15.60 13.94 -8.47
CA MET A 130 16.08 14.31 -9.81
C MET A 130 17.33 13.53 -10.21
N GLN A 131 18.33 13.44 -9.32
CA GLN A 131 19.56 12.67 -9.58
C GLN A 131 19.24 11.19 -9.80
N ILE A 132 18.36 10.61 -8.95
CA ILE A 132 17.93 9.22 -9.07
C ILE A 132 17.18 8.98 -10.39
N TYR A 133 16.26 9.89 -10.75
CA TYR A 133 15.54 9.81 -12.02
C TYR A 133 16.49 9.87 -13.22
N LEU A 134 17.44 10.82 -13.23
CA LEU A 134 18.43 10.95 -14.29
C LEU A 134 19.38 9.74 -14.37
N ALA A 135 19.61 9.05 -13.24
CA ALA A 135 20.40 7.82 -13.23
C ALA A 135 19.60 6.60 -13.76
N THR A 136 18.28 6.60 -13.59
CA THR A 136 17.43 5.42 -13.75
C THR A 136 16.58 5.43 -15.02
N SER A 137 16.20 6.61 -15.52
CA SER A 137 15.28 6.76 -16.67
C SER A 137 15.80 6.12 -17.95
N ASP A 138 14.90 5.57 -18.77
CA ASP A 138 15.17 5.06 -20.12
C ASP A 138 15.66 6.16 -21.09
N LYS A 139 15.49 7.43 -20.74
CA LYS A 139 16.01 8.57 -21.51
C LYS A 139 17.42 9.00 -21.10
N SER A 140 17.95 8.43 -20.02
CA SER A 140 19.28 8.77 -19.55
C SER A 140 20.36 8.16 -20.45
N VAL A 141 21.34 8.97 -20.80
CA VAL A 141 22.56 8.53 -21.50
C VAL A 141 23.77 8.47 -20.57
N ALA A 142 23.65 9.02 -19.36
CA ALA A 142 24.72 9.08 -18.37
C ALA A 142 25.21 7.68 -17.99
N GLN A 143 26.53 7.52 -17.91
CA GLN A 143 27.19 6.29 -17.50
C GLN A 143 27.80 6.42 -16.11
N ASN A 144 28.22 7.64 -15.74
CA ASN A 144 28.81 7.97 -14.45
C ASN A 144 27.93 9.01 -13.72
N TRP A 145 28.03 9.01 -12.40
CA TRP A 145 27.31 9.97 -11.56
C TRP A 145 27.73 11.42 -11.79
N THR A 146 29.02 11.66 -12.11
CA THR A 146 29.53 12.99 -12.47
C THR A 146 28.93 13.58 -13.75
N GLU A 147 28.35 12.76 -14.61
CA GLU A 147 27.61 13.22 -15.80
C GLU A 147 26.20 13.72 -15.46
N ILE A 148 25.68 13.33 -14.30
CA ILE A 148 24.40 13.81 -13.76
C ILE A 148 24.64 15.07 -12.94
N ASP A 149 25.61 15.04 -12.06
CA ASP A 149 25.99 16.16 -11.19
C ASP A 149 27.52 16.10 -10.95
N PRO A 150 28.28 17.14 -11.36
CA PRO A 150 29.74 17.16 -11.19
C PRO A 150 30.22 17.07 -9.74
N SER A 151 29.35 17.34 -8.75
CA SER A 151 29.67 17.18 -7.32
C SER A 151 29.59 15.75 -6.81
N MET A 152 28.98 14.85 -7.59
CA MET A 152 28.88 13.45 -7.24
C MET A 152 30.19 12.68 -7.50
N PRO A 153 30.37 11.49 -6.88
CA PRO A 153 31.59 10.71 -7.07
C PRO A 153 31.76 10.26 -8.52
N ASP A 154 33.02 10.25 -9.00
CA ASP A 154 33.36 9.72 -10.33
C ASP A 154 33.29 8.19 -10.30
N ARG A 155 32.07 7.67 -10.39
CA ARG A 155 31.73 6.25 -10.36
C ARG A 155 30.64 5.93 -11.38
N LYS A 156 30.72 4.71 -11.90
CA LYS A 156 29.67 4.20 -12.79
C LYS A 156 28.32 4.14 -12.04
N ILE A 157 27.27 4.55 -12.72
CA ILE A 157 25.91 4.39 -12.23
C ILE A 157 25.60 2.90 -12.10
N MET A 158 25.14 2.49 -10.92
CA MET A 158 24.64 1.16 -10.63
C MET A 158 23.57 1.26 -9.55
N LEU A 159 22.33 1.02 -9.93
CA LEU A 159 21.20 1.00 -8.99
C LEU A 159 20.50 -0.35 -9.02
N PHE A 160 20.13 -0.84 -7.86
CA PHE A 160 19.29 -2.03 -7.65
C PHE A 160 17.95 -1.54 -7.12
N ILE A 161 16.94 -1.54 -7.98
CA ILE A 161 15.63 -0.94 -7.71
C ILE A 161 14.56 -2.03 -7.54
N PRO A 162 13.45 -1.74 -6.83
CA PRO A 162 12.38 -2.71 -6.70
C PRO A 162 11.83 -3.11 -8.07
N GLY A 163 11.74 -4.40 -8.34
CA GLY A 163 11.11 -4.94 -9.54
C GLY A 163 9.60 -4.69 -9.57
N THR A 164 8.98 -4.94 -10.71
CA THR A 164 7.57 -4.61 -10.93
C THR A 164 6.59 -5.42 -10.08
N LYS A 165 7.05 -6.54 -9.51
CA LYS A 165 6.26 -7.37 -8.59
C LYS A 165 6.39 -6.94 -7.14
N HIS A 166 7.35 -6.10 -6.82
CA HIS A 166 7.62 -5.64 -5.45
C HIS A 166 6.64 -4.52 -5.06
N GLY A 167 6.04 -4.61 -3.86
CA GLY A 167 5.08 -3.61 -3.37
C GLY A 167 5.65 -2.18 -3.31
N THR A 168 6.93 -2.03 -3.03
CA THR A 168 7.63 -0.75 -2.97
C THR A 168 7.91 -0.12 -4.35
N ARG A 169 7.73 -0.88 -5.46
CA ARG A 169 7.87 -0.33 -6.81
C ARG A 169 6.98 0.88 -7.06
N GLU A 170 5.75 0.85 -6.59
CA GLU A 170 4.82 1.97 -6.78
C GLU A 170 5.26 3.23 -6.02
N VAL A 171 5.85 3.09 -4.82
CA VAL A 171 6.46 4.23 -4.09
C VAL A 171 7.63 4.79 -4.87
N PHE A 172 8.54 3.93 -5.33
CA PHE A 172 9.67 4.33 -6.15
C PHE A 172 9.21 5.11 -7.39
N GLU A 173 8.23 4.61 -8.13
CA GLU A 173 7.70 5.28 -9.32
C GLU A 173 7.07 6.64 -9.00
N LYS A 174 6.19 6.69 -7.99
CA LYS A 174 5.42 7.91 -7.70
C LYS A 174 6.19 8.96 -6.92
N LYS A 175 7.01 8.54 -5.96
CA LYS A 175 7.70 9.46 -5.04
C LYS A 175 9.10 9.84 -5.52
N VAL A 176 9.73 8.99 -6.34
CA VAL A 176 11.09 9.24 -6.85
C VAL A 176 11.07 9.53 -8.35
N MET A 177 10.62 8.58 -9.17
CA MET A 177 10.68 8.74 -10.63
C MET A 177 9.82 9.90 -11.12
N LEU A 178 8.57 10.03 -10.67
CA LEU A 178 7.70 11.14 -11.06
C LEU A 178 8.20 12.48 -10.51
N ALA A 179 8.63 12.53 -9.25
CA ALA A 179 9.16 13.75 -8.65
C ALA A 179 10.44 14.21 -9.37
N GLY A 180 11.36 13.29 -9.64
CA GLY A 180 12.58 13.55 -10.38
C GLY A 180 12.33 13.96 -11.84
N CYS A 181 11.40 13.29 -12.52
CA CYS A 181 10.96 13.61 -13.88
C CYS A 181 10.43 15.04 -13.99
N LYS A 182 9.64 15.48 -13.02
CA LYS A 182 9.16 16.86 -12.93
C LYS A 182 10.29 17.84 -12.65
N ALA A 183 11.15 17.55 -11.69
CA ALA A 183 12.29 18.39 -11.34
C ALA A 183 13.29 18.54 -12.51
N ALA A 184 13.43 17.50 -13.34
CA ALA A 184 14.25 17.53 -14.56
C ALA A 184 13.56 18.21 -15.76
N GLY A 185 12.30 18.65 -15.65
CA GLY A 185 11.52 19.23 -16.75
C GLY A 185 11.03 18.23 -17.79
N SER A 186 11.33 16.94 -17.62
CA SER A 186 10.95 15.88 -18.59
C SER A 186 9.45 15.63 -18.61
N TYR A 187 8.77 15.79 -17.48
CA TYR A 187 7.32 15.59 -17.37
C TYR A 187 6.53 16.49 -18.32
N GLU A 188 6.86 17.77 -18.40
CA GLU A 188 6.16 18.74 -19.26
C GLU A 188 6.31 18.37 -20.75
N THR A 189 7.51 17.89 -21.13
CA THR A 189 7.77 17.37 -22.47
C THR A 189 6.90 16.15 -22.77
N PHE A 190 6.82 15.20 -21.84
CA PHE A 190 5.98 14.01 -22.01
C PHE A 190 4.50 14.34 -22.01
N PHE A 191 4.06 15.29 -21.19
CA PHE A 191 2.68 15.72 -21.11
C PHE A 191 2.23 16.34 -22.44
N ALA A 192 3.01 17.25 -22.99
CA ALA A 192 2.75 17.83 -24.30
C ALA A 192 2.76 16.77 -25.44
N ALA A 193 3.76 15.88 -25.45
CA ALA A 193 3.89 14.84 -26.47
C ALA A 193 2.76 13.80 -26.42
N ASN A 194 2.11 13.61 -25.29
CA ASN A 194 0.99 12.69 -25.11
C ASN A 194 -0.40 13.37 -25.17
N GLY A 195 -0.50 14.54 -25.77
CA GLY A 195 -1.77 15.24 -25.96
C GLY A 195 -2.38 15.73 -24.64
N ASN A 196 -1.56 16.13 -23.68
CA ASN A 196 -1.92 16.58 -22.34
C ASN A 196 -2.62 15.50 -21.49
N ASP A 197 -2.34 14.22 -21.78
CA ASP A 197 -2.80 13.09 -20.97
C ASP A 197 -1.83 12.85 -19.79
N LYS A 198 -2.27 13.22 -18.60
CA LYS A 198 -1.50 13.08 -17.37
C LYS A 198 -1.03 11.65 -17.10
N LYS A 199 -1.93 10.66 -17.29
CA LYS A 199 -1.60 9.25 -17.01
C LYS A 199 -0.54 8.70 -17.97
N LYS A 200 -0.59 9.13 -19.25
CA LYS A 200 0.42 8.74 -20.23
C LYS A 200 1.77 9.40 -19.93
N ALA A 201 1.77 10.69 -19.56
CA ALA A 201 2.99 11.40 -19.17
C ALA A 201 3.65 10.76 -17.93
N GLU A 202 2.87 10.41 -16.91
CA GLU A 202 3.37 9.70 -15.72
C GLU A 202 3.99 8.35 -16.09
N LYS A 203 3.37 7.58 -16.99
CA LYS A 203 3.93 6.30 -17.46
C LYS A 203 5.26 6.47 -18.20
N GLU A 204 5.45 7.57 -18.94
CA GLU A 204 6.76 7.87 -19.55
C GLU A 204 7.83 8.14 -18.49
N CYS A 205 7.49 8.85 -17.40
CA CYS A 205 8.39 9.08 -16.28
C CYS A 205 8.81 7.79 -15.56
N PHE A 206 7.98 6.75 -15.58
CA PHE A 206 8.24 5.48 -14.88
C PHE A 206 9.14 4.51 -15.64
N LYS A 207 9.44 4.79 -16.91
CA LYS A 207 10.27 3.92 -17.74
C LYS A 207 11.72 3.93 -17.25
N VAL A 208 12.23 2.72 -17.02
CA VAL A 208 13.57 2.47 -16.52
C VAL A 208 14.48 2.01 -17.66
N ARG A 209 15.73 2.43 -17.63
CA ARG A 209 16.78 1.99 -18.56
C ARG A 209 17.04 0.49 -18.43
N THR A 210 17.49 -0.13 -19.54
CA THR A 210 17.72 -1.59 -19.61
C THR A 210 19.16 -1.94 -19.97
N ASP A 211 20.07 -0.98 -19.87
CA ASP A 211 21.50 -1.14 -20.23
C ASP A 211 22.37 -1.67 -19.08
N GLY A 212 21.73 -2.14 -17.99
CA GLY A 212 22.39 -2.71 -16.82
C GLY A 212 22.88 -1.69 -15.80
N ARG A 213 22.59 -0.38 -15.96
CA ARG A 213 22.88 0.67 -14.97
C ARG A 213 21.83 0.76 -13.89
N SER A 214 20.63 0.36 -14.20
CA SER A 214 19.54 0.19 -13.25
C SER A 214 18.97 -1.21 -13.43
N VAL A 215 18.92 -1.98 -12.36
CA VAL A 215 18.53 -3.40 -12.37
C VAL A 215 17.31 -3.59 -11.50
N ASP A 216 16.23 -4.09 -12.10
CA ASP A 216 15.04 -4.50 -11.38
C ASP A 216 15.35 -5.76 -10.55
N ILE A 217 15.03 -5.73 -9.25
CA ILE A 217 15.13 -6.86 -8.33
C ILE A 217 13.73 -7.31 -7.99
N ASP A 218 13.34 -8.47 -8.51
CA ASP A 218 12.02 -9.08 -8.24
C ASP A 218 12.00 -9.93 -6.95
N GLY A 219 13.18 -10.22 -6.40
CA GLY A 219 13.37 -10.90 -5.12
C GLY A 219 13.15 -9.97 -3.93
N ASP A 220 13.43 -10.48 -2.75
CA ASP A 220 13.38 -9.71 -1.51
C ASP A 220 14.62 -8.79 -1.33
N TYR A 221 14.65 -8.07 -0.23
CA TYR A 221 15.76 -7.16 0.07
C TYR A 221 17.09 -7.87 0.33
N THR A 222 17.09 -9.17 0.65
CA THR A 222 18.32 -9.95 0.80
C THR A 222 19.01 -10.16 -0.54
N GLU A 223 18.26 -10.30 -1.64
CA GLU A 223 18.83 -10.30 -2.99
C GLU A 223 19.45 -8.94 -3.33
N THR A 224 18.78 -7.84 -3.01
CA THR A 224 19.33 -6.49 -3.21
C THR A 224 20.65 -6.31 -2.44
N LEU A 225 20.72 -6.77 -1.18
CA LEU A 225 21.91 -6.72 -0.35
C LEU A 225 23.06 -7.57 -0.95
N ALA A 226 22.74 -8.77 -1.45
CA ALA A 226 23.73 -9.63 -2.12
C ALA A 226 24.29 -8.98 -3.40
N ARG A 227 23.43 -8.27 -4.17
CA ARG A 227 23.87 -7.49 -5.34
C ARG A 227 24.80 -6.35 -4.97
N LEU A 228 24.51 -5.62 -3.87
CA LEU A 228 25.41 -4.58 -3.35
C LEU A 228 26.74 -5.17 -2.89
N SER A 229 26.74 -6.34 -2.26
CA SER A 229 27.97 -7.02 -1.85
C SER A 229 28.88 -7.35 -3.02
N SER A 230 28.31 -7.69 -4.17
CA SER A 230 29.03 -7.96 -5.42
C SER A 230 29.37 -6.68 -6.22
N ASN A 231 28.74 -5.55 -5.90
CA ASN A 231 28.90 -4.26 -6.56
C ASN A 231 29.03 -3.13 -5.53
N PRO A 232 30.18 -3.01 -4.87
CA PRO A 232 30.35 -2.13 -3.70
C PRO A 232 30.11 -0.63 -4.00
N ASN A 233 30.18 -0.21 -5.27
CA ASN A 233 29.88 1.15 -5.69
C ASN A 233 28.39 1.37 -6.08
N GLY A 234 27.54 0.37 -5.85
CA GLY A 234 26.11 0.44 -6.15
C GLY A 234 25.29 1.13 -5.07
N ILE A 235 24.06 1.47 -5.45
CA ILE A 235 23.01 1.92 -4.55
C ILE A 235 21.85 0.92 -4.64
N GLY A 236 21.39 0.41 -3.51
CA GLY A 236 20.22 -0.45 -3.41
C GLY A 236 19.03 0.31 -2.84
N VAL A 237 17.83 -0.09 -3.23
CA VAL A 237 16.58 0.42 -2.67
C VAL A 237 16.03 -0.62 -1.69
N PHE A 238 15.74 -0.18 -0.47
CA PHE A 238 15.25 -1.03 0.63
C PHE A 238 14.05 -0.40 1.33
N GLY A 239 13.28 -1.18 2.08
CA GLY A 239 12.39 -0.64 3.10
C GLY A 239 13.19 -0.12 4.30
N LEU A 240 12.66 0.88 5.01
CA LEU A 240 13.34 1.44 6.19
C LEU A 240 13.59 0.37 7.26
N SER A 241 12.62 -0.52 7.52
CA SER A 241 12.78 -1.58 8.53
C SER A 241 13.92 -2.53 8.19
N PHE A 242 14.10 -2.87 6.91
CA PHE A 242 15.25 -3.67 6.48
C PHE A 242 16.58 -2.95 6.72
N LEU A 243 16.65 -1.63 6.44
CA LEU A 243 17.84 -0.83 6.76
C LEU A 243 18.15 -0.87 8.26
N MET A 244 17.13 -0.68 9.11
CA MET A 244 17.31 -0.65 10.57
C MET A 244 17.94 -1.94 11.11
N ASN A 245 17.64 -3.08 10.50
CA ASN A 245 18.20 -4.38 10.86
C ASN A 245 19.56 -4.68 10.19
N ASN A 246 20.08 -3.79 9.34
CA ASN A 246 21.33 -3.99 8.60
C ASN A 246 22.29 -2.78 8.64
N THR A 247 22.20 -1.95 9.68
CA THR A 247 23.02 -0.73 9.86
C THR A 247 24.51 -1.01 10.05
N ASP A 248 24.88 -2.24 10.34
CA ASP A 248 26.26 -2.74 10.40
C ASP A 248 26.86 -3.02 9.00
N THR A 249 26.05 -3.04 7.97
CA THR A 249 26.43 -3.42 6.59
C THR A 249 26.22 -2.29 5.59
N ILE A 250 25.13 -1.54 5.73
CA ILE A 250 24.71 -0.49 4.79
C ILE A 250 24.32 0.79 5.53
N TYR A 251 24.47 1.92 4.84
CA TYR A 251 23.94 3.22 5.29
C TYR A 251 23.00 3.81 4.25
N ALA A 252 22.00 4.57 4.69
CA ALA A 252 21.07 5.25 3.79
C ALA A 252 21.53 6.68 3.49
N ALA A 253 21.36 7.09 2.24
CA ALA A 253 21.41 8.48 1.86
C ALA A 253 20.22 9.26 2.44
N THR A 254 20.42 10.51 2.82
CA THR A 254 19.34 11.46 2.98
C THR A 254 18.70 11.76 1.62
N ILE A 255 17.41 12.07 1.60
CA ILE A 255 16.76 12.54 0.36
C ILE A 255 16.37 14.01 0.53
N ASN A 256 16.92 14.86 -0.33
CA ASN A 256 16.83 16.31 -0.19
C ASN A 256 17.31 16.81 1.20
N GLY A 257 18.31 16.18 1.78
CA GLY A 257 18.84 16.50 3.10
C GLY A 257 17.99 15.98 4.28
N VAL A 258 16.92 15.23 4.03
CA VAL A 258 16.08 14.62 5.08
C VAL A 258 16.47 13.18 5.28
N GLU A 259 16.79 12.80 6.51
CA GLU A 259 17.07 11.43 6.92
C GLU A 259 15.79 10.63 7.02
N ALA A 260 15.85 9.35 6.59
CA ALA A 260 14.76 8.41 6.78
C ALA A 260 14.75 7.88 8.22
N SER A 261 13.68 8.15 8.94
CA SER A 261 13.40 7.60 10.26
C SER A 261 11.90 7.36 10.41
N THR A 262 11.50 6.59 11.40
CA THR A 262 10.09 6.40 11.73
C THR A 262 9.38 7.73 11.94
N GLU A 263 10.02 8.68 12.64
CA GLU A 263 9.48 10.02 12.88
C GLU A 263 9.33 10.84 11.59
N THR A 264 10.38 10.94 10.76
CA THR A 264 10.33 11.74 9.52
C THR A 264 9.38 11.15 8.49
N ILE A 265 9.19 9.83 8.50
CA ILE A 265 8.21 9.12 7.67
C ILE A 265 6.78 9.39 8.17
N ALA A 266 6.53 9.23 9.46
CA ALA A 266 5.21 9.45 10.07
C ALA A 266 4.72 10.90 9.95
N THR A 267 5.63 11.86 10.08
CA THR A 267 5.33 13.29 9.90
C THR A 267 5.24 13.72 8.44
N GLY A 268 5.64 12.84 7.49
CA GLY A 268 5.71 13.17 6.06
C GLY A 268 6.88 14.08 5.68
N ALA A 269 7.82 14.33 6.58
CA ALA A 269 9.04 15.09 6.30
C ALA A 269 9.96 14.36 5.33
N TYR A 270 10.08 13.03 5.46
CA TYR A 270 10.83 12.21 4.50
C TYR A 270 10.03 12.05 3.20
N PRO A 271 10.56 12.49 2.04
CA PRO A 271 9.74 12.63 0.83
C PRO A 271 9.37 11.31 0.15
N VAL A 272 10.07 10.22 0.48
CA VAL A 272 9.86 8.91 -0.17
C VAL A 272 9.12 7.95 0.76
N SER A 273 8.01 8.43 1.28
CA SER A 273 7.12 7.68 2.16
C SER A 273 5.65 7.98 1.88
N ARG A 274 4.78 7.12 2.35
CA ARG A 274 3.32 7.33 2.32
C ARG A 274 2.63 6.49 3.40
N PRO A 275 1.55 6.97 4.00
CA PRO A 275 0.72 6.17 4.89
C PRO A 275 -0.03 5.08 4.11
N LEU A 276 -0.23 3.96 4.77
CA LEU A 276 -1.01 2.83 4.29
C LEU A 276 -2.28 2.69 5.11
N TYR A 277 -3.39 2.47 4.41
CA TYR A 277 -4.72 2.39 4.98
C TYR A 277 -5.45 1.14 4.55
N PHE A 278 -6.42 0.77 5.33
CA PHE A 278 -7.59 0.08 4.85
C PHE A 278 -8.86 0.76 5.39
N TYR A 279 -9.94 0.63 4.64
CA TYR A 279 -11.24 1.22 4.94
C TYR A 279 -12.25 0.10 5.14
N VAL A 280 -12.93 0.10 6.28
CA VAL A 280 -13.89 -0.95 6.66
C VAL A 280 -15.30 -0.41 6.57
N LYS A 281 -16.19 -1.16 5.97
CA LYS A 281 -17.63 -0.90 5.97
C LYS A 281 -18.20 -1.29 7.33
N THR A 282 -18.53 -0.31 8.19
CA THR A 282 -18.96 -0.58 9.57
C THR A 282 -20.22 -1.44 9.65
N ALA A 283 -21.14 -1.28 8.70
CA ALA A 283 -22.36 -2.09 8.61
C ALA A 283 -22.09 -3.60 8.39
N HIS A 284 -20.88 -3.99 8.02
CA HIS A 284 -20.50 -5.38 7.83
C HIS A 284 -19.87 -6.02 9.08
N LEU A 285 -19.44 -5.24 10.07
CA LEU A 285 -18.74 -5.74 11.27
C LEU A 285 -19.54 -6.81 12.05
N ASP A 286 -20.87 -6.66 12.12
CA ASP A 286 -21.73 -7.65 12.78
C ASP A 286 -22.33 -8.67 11.80
N ALA A 287 -22.23 -8.43 10.50
CA ALA A 287 -22.88 -9.24 9.47
C ALA A 287 -21.93 -10.29 8.85
N ILE A 288 -20.62 -10.02 8.82
CA ILE A 288 -19.61 -10.90 8.26
C ILE A 288 -18.80 -11.53 9.39
N PRO A 289 -18.87 -12.85 9.57
CA PRO A 289 -18.14 -13.56 10.62
C PRO A 289 -16.63 -13.32 10.53
N GLY A 290 -15.99 -13.00 11.66
CA GLY A 290 -14.56 -12.78 11.77
C GLY A 290 -14.06 -11.43 11.25
N LEU A 291 -14.94 -10.53 10.75
CA LEU A 291 -14.49 -9.25 10.23
C LEU A 291 -13.91 -8.33 11.33
N GLN A 292 -14.58 -8.23 12.47
CA GLN A 292 -14.07 -7.45 13.60
C GLN A 292 -12.75 -8.01 14.10
N GLU A 293 -12.68 -9.32 14.32
CA GLU A 293 -11.51 -10.04 14.80
C GLU A 293 -10.35 -9.89 13.82
N PHE A 294 -10.61 -9.94 12.51
CA PHE A 294 -9.59 -9.73 11.48
C PHE A 294 -9.00 -8.32 11.51
N VAL A 295 -9.86 -7.30 11.66
CA VAL A 295 -9.42 -5.90 11.70
C VAL A 295 -8.64 -5.60 12.98
N GLU A 296 -9.08 -6.13 14.14
CA GLU A 296 -8.35 -6.03 15.42
C GLU A 296 -6.99 -6.75 15.34
N PHE A 297 -6.96 -7.96 14.80
CA PHE A 297 -5.73 -8.72 14.61
C PHE A 297 -4.75 -7.99 13.70
N PHE A 298 -5.24 -7.41 12.59
CA PHE A 298 -4.40 -6.67 11.64
C PHE A 298 -3.61 -5.53 12.28
N VAL A 299 -4.23 -4.81 13.23
CA VAL A 299 -3.62 -3.65 13.89
C VAL A 299 -3.02 -3.98 15.26
N SER A 300 -2.98 -5.25 15.65
CA SER A 300 -2.35 -5.64 16.91
C SER A 300 -0.85 -5.35 16.92
N ASP A 301 -0.28 -5.16 18.10
CA ASP A 301 1.17 -4.95 18.24
C ASP A 301 1.97 -6.15 17.71
N ASP A 302 1.44 -7.37 17.88
CA ASP A 302 2.06 -8.61 17.39
C ASP A 302 2.11 -8.70 15.86
N ILE A 303 1.30 -7.91 15.15
CA ILE A 303 1.21 -7.92 13.67
C ILE A 303 1.77 -6.64 13.05
N ALA A 304 1.24 -5.47 13.43
CA ALA A 304 1.60 -4.17 12.84
C ALA A 304 2.57 -3.37 13.72
N GLY A 305 2.93 -3.89 14.87
CA GLY A 305 3.94 -3.29 15.74
C GLY A 305 5.36 -3.34 15.15
N PRO A 306 6.33 -2.66 15.79
CA PRO A 306 7.70 -2.57 15.29
C PRO A 306 8.42 -3.92 15.19
N ASP A 307 8.05 -4.89 16.02
CA ASP A 307 8.63 -6.23 16.04
C ASP A 307 7.74 -7.29 15.35
N GLY A 308 6.63 -6.85 14.73
CA GLY A 308 5.67 -7.74 14.08
C GLY A 308 6.08 -8.12 12.64
N PRO A 309 5.46 -9.17 12.08
CA PRO A 309 5.79 -9.71 10.75
C PRO A 309 5.61 -8.69 9.62
N LEU A 310 4.75 -7.69 9.79
CA LEU A 310 4.61 -6.63 8.79
C LEU A 310 5.83 -5.72 8.75
N SER A 311 6.46 -5.44 9.91
CA SER A 311 7.71 -4.68 9.99
C SER A 311 8.89 -5.46 9.43
N GLU A 312 8.95 -6.78 9.66
CA GLU A 312 9.94 -7.66 9.03
C GLU A 312 9.82 -7.62 7.49
N TYR A 313 8.60 -7.54 6.96
CA TYR A 313 8.36 -7.41 5.52
C TYR A 313 8.65 -6.02 4.96
N GLY A 314 8.82 -4.99 5.81
CA GLY A 314 9.19 -3.63 5.41
C GLY A 314 8.17 -2.53 5.74
N LEU A 315 7.11 -2.84 6.50
CA LEU A 315 6.22 -1.82 7.04
C LEU A 315 6.98 -0.95 8.04
N VAL A 316 6.80 0.35 7.96
CA VAL A 316 7.13 1.26 9.05
C VAL A 316 5.91 1.34 9.96
N SER A 317 6.03 0.80 11.18
CA SER A 317 4.96 0.83 12.17
C SER A 317 4.50 2.26 12.44
N ASP A 318 3.20 2.44 12.63
CA ASP A 318 2.62 3.75 12.94
C ASP A 318 2.94 4.12 14.41
N PRO A 319 3.59 5.26 14.70
CA PRO A 319 3.75 5.73 16.07
C PRO A 319 2.44 5.95 16.81
N GLN A 320 1.33 6.10 16.08
CA GLN A 320 -0.03 6.24 16.60
C GLN A 320 -0.84 4.93 16.49
N LEU A 321 -0.19 3.77 16.44
CA LEU A 321 -0.88 2.48 16.32
C LEU A 321 -1.91 2.26 17.42
N ALA A 322 -1.60 2.66 18.66
CA ALA A 322 -2.53 2.57 19.80
C ALA A 322 -3.83 3.36 19.57
N GLU A 323 -3.77 4.55 18.94
CA GLU A 323 -4.98 5.31 18.57
C GLU A 323 -5.79 4.58 17.51
N THR A 324 -5.12 3.92 16.57
CA THR A 324 -5.76 3.11 15.54
C THR A 324 -6.43 1.87 16.14
N GLN A 325 -5.80 1.23 17.12
CA GLN A 325 -6.39 0.11 17.89
C GLN A 325 -7.66 0.56 18.62
N ASP A 326 -7.65 1.73 19.24
CA ASP A 326 -8.84 2.31 19.89
C ASP A 326 -9.98 2.57 18.89
N ILE A 327 -9.67 3.10 17.71
CA ILE A 327 -10.66 3.32 16.62
C ILE A 327 -11.31 2.00 16.23
N VAL A 328 -10.51 0.95 16.06
CA VAL A 328 -10.97 -0.38 15.65
C VAL A 328 -11.81 -1.04 16.75
N ALA A 329 -11.31 -1.07 17.98
CA ALA A 329 -11.99 -1.70 19.11
C ALA A 329 -13.36 -1.04 19.42
N ASN A 330 -13.43 0.29 19.28
CA ASN A 330 -14.66 1.06 19.50
C ASN A 330 -15.48 1.28 18.22
N ARG A 331 -15.06 0.72 17.07
CA ARG A 331 -15.77 0.82 15.77
C ARG A 331 -16.07 2.26 15.34
N ILE A 332 -15.11 3.16 15.55
CA ILE A 332 -15.30 4.60 15.33
C ILE A 332 -15.27 4.90 13.82
N PRO A 333 -16.38 5.38 13.24
CA PRO A 333 -16.41 5.82 11.86
C PRO A 333 -15.50 7.04 11.66
N MET A 334 -14.90 7.16 10.47
CA MET A 334 -14.13 8.33 10.13
C MET A 334 -14.98 9.61 10.11
N GLY A 335 -14.40 10.69 10.57
CA GLY A 335 -14.99 12.02 10.48
C GLY A 335 -14.93 12.62 9.05
N PRO A 336 -15.49 13.83 8.86
CA PRO A 336 -15.30 14.58 7.63
C PRO A 336 -13.82 14.75 7.28
N LEU A 337 -13.50 14.72 5.99
CA LEU A 337 -12.14 15.05 5.55
C LEU A 337 -11.89 16.56 5.73
N GLU A 338 -10.79 16.89 6.40
CA GLU A 338 -10.30 18.26 6.51
C GLU A 338 -9.64 18.73 5.21
#